data_0d7113b97d64d2a9e2efde81f7809032
#
_entry.id   0d7113b97d64d2a9e2efde81f7809032
#
_cell.length_a   1.000
_cell.length_b   1.000
_cell.length_c   1.000
_cell.angle_alpha   90.00
_cell.angle_beta   90.00
_cell.angle_gamma   90.00
#
_symmetry.space_group_name_H-M   'P 1'
#
loop_
_entity.id
_entity.type
_entity.pdbx_description
1 polymer ?
#
loop_
_entity_poly.entity_id
_entity_poly.type
_entity_poly.pdbx_seq_one_letter_code
_entity_poly.pdbx_strand_id
1 'polypeptide(L)' 'MLKKIEEFDATDNNNKKYRVIHYRSVISTADMDNPNNTVLGLSDFKLSTGESVNRISDTEFELLRPQIRIFRK' A
#
# COMPACT_ATOMS: atom_id res chain seq x y z
N MET A 1 8.12 -0.58 11.49
CA MET A 1 8.77 -1.22 10.34
C MET A 1 7.71 -1.62 9.34
N LEU A 2 7.88 -1.22 8.09
CA LEU A 2 6.91 -1.54 7.04
C LEU A 2 7.27 -2.87 6.37
N LYS A 3 6.27 -3.71 6.19
CA LYS A 3 6.43 -4.98 5.51
C LYS A 3 5.67 -4.93 4.19
N LYS A 4 6.33 -5.31 3.10
CA LYS A 4 5.70 -5.43 1.80
C LYS A 4 4.74 -6.62 1.80
N ILE A 5 3.45 -6.35 1.54
CA ILE A 5 2.41 -7.38 1.51
C ILE A 5 2.17 -7.85 0.09
N GLU A 6 2.00 -6.91 -0.83
CA GLU A 6 1.76 -7.23 -2.22
C GLU A 6 2.21 -6.09 -3.13
N GLU A 7 2.27 -6.39 -4.41
CA GLU A 7 2.63 -5.44 -5.44
C GLU A 7 1.73 -5.72 -6.64
N PHE A 8 1.16 -4.68 -7.20
CA PHE A 8 0.24 -4.84 -8.31
C PHE A 8 0.34 -3.67 -9.29
N ASP A 9 -0.16 -3.89 -10.50
CA ASP A 9 -0.21 -2.86 -11.53
C ASP A 9 -1.52 -2.11 -11.46
N ALA A 10 -1.46 -0.80 -11.71
CA ALA A 10 -2.62 0.06 -11.81
C ALA A 10 -2.47 0.97 -13.03
N THR A 11 -3.58 1.44 -13.54
CA THR A 11 -3.59 2.35 -14.70
C THR A 11 -4.48 3.55 -14.43
N ASP A 12 -4.13 4.69 -15.00
CA ASP A 12 -4.97 5.87 -14.96
C ASP A 12 -5.91 5.91 -16.20
N ASN A 13 -6.66 7.00 -16.35
CA ASN A 13 -7.59 7.17 -17.47
C ASN A 13 -6.88 7.29 -18.82
N ASN A 14 -5.59 7.57 -18.82
CA ASN A 14 -4.78 7.69 -20.03
C ASN A 14 -4.01 6.40 -20.34
N ASN A 15 -4.34 5.31 -19.65
CA ASN A 15 -3.66 4.02 -19.76
C ASN A 15 -2.20 4.04 -19.35
N LYS A 16 -1.80 5.04 -18.59
CA LYS A 16 -0.45 5.07 -18.03
C LYS A 16 -0.36 4.05 -16.91
N LYS A 17 0.68 3.22 -16.95
CA LYS A 17 0.87 2.17 -15.97
C LYS A 17 1.63 2.66 -14.75
N TYR A 18 1.18 2.21 -13.59
CA TYR A 18 1.82 2.48 -12.31
C TYR A 18 2.00 1.17 -11.56
N ARG A 19 3.08 1.07 -10.82
CA ARG A 19 3.31 -0.07 -9.93
C ARG A 19 3.04 0.38 -8.50
N VAL A 20 2.03 -0.23 -7.88
CA VAL A 20 1.64 0.08 -6.52
C VAL A 20 2.13 -1.02 -5.59
N ILE A 21 2.74 -0.62 -4.49
CA ILE A 21 3.24 -1.54 -3.48
C ILE A 21 2.45 -1.32 -2.20
N HIS A 22 1.87 -2.40 -1.70
CA HIS A 22 1.10 -2.39 -0.47
C HIS A 22 2.01 -2.77 0.69
N TYR A 23 2.17 -1.86 1.62
CA TYR A 23 2.92 -2.09 2.86
C TYR A 23 1.99 -2.11 4.05
N ARG A 24 2.36 -2.83 5.08
CA ARG A 24 1.69 -2.76 6.37
C ARG A 24 2.72 -2.60 7.47
N SER A 25 2.36 -1.85 8.50
CA SER A 25 3.19 -1.74 9.69
C SER A 25 3.21 -3.08 10.40
N VAL A 26 4.37 -3.51 10.85
CA VAL A 26 4.50 -4.68 11.70
C VAL A 26 4.67 -4.17 13.11
N ILE A 27 3.68 -4.40 13.95
CA ILE A 27 3.74 -4.08 15.37
C ILE A 27 4.10 -5.37 16.09
N SER A 28 5.32 -5.44 16.58
CA SER A 28 5.73 -6.56 17.44
C SER A 28 5.24 -6.28 18.84
N THR A 29 4.14 -6.91 19.22
CA THR A 29 3.78 -6.93 20.60
C THR A 29 4.68 -7.97 21.25
N ALA A 30 5.74 -7.52 21.90
CA ALA A 30 6.60 -8.38 22.67
C ALA A 30 5.86 -8.81 23.94
N ASP A 31 4.79 -9.53 23.74
CA ASP A 31 4.07 -10.12 24.84
C ASP A 31 4.77 -11.42 25.21
N MET A 32 5.18 -11.51 26.42
CA MET A 32 5.96 -12.66 26.90
C MET A 32 5.20 -13.96 26.78
N ASP A 33 3.87 -13.89 26.78
CA ASP A 33 3.02 -15.07 26.68
C ASP A 33 2.87 -15.55 25.23
N ASN A 34 3.24 -14.73 24.25
CA ASN A 34 3.08 -15.09 22.85
C ASN A 34 4.10 -14.37 21.98
N PRO A 35 5.35 -14.85 21.99
CA PRO A 35 6.44 -14.19 21.28
C PRO A 35 6.26 -14.14 19.77
N ASN A 36 5.34 -14.91 19.23
CA ASN A 36 5.04 -14.92 17.79
C ASN A 36 3.88 -14.03 17.41
N ASN A 37 3.36 -13.25 18.35
CA ASN A 37 2.19 -12.42 18.10
C ASN A 37 2.61 -11.14 17.39
N THR A 38 2.66 -11.19 16.07
CA THR A 38 2.86 -10.02 15.24
C THR A 38 1.51 -9.53 14.75
N VAL A 39 1.14 -8.32 15.15
CA VAL A 39 -0.09 -7.69 14.68
C VAL A 39 0.26 -6.79 13.50
N LEU A 40 -0.41 -6.98 12.37
CA LEU A 40 -0.26 -6.10 11.23
C LEU A 40 -1.05 -4.82 11.51
N GLY A 41 -0.37 -3.70 11.41
CA GLY A 41 -0.94 -2.38 11.64
C GLY A 41 -1.59 -1.80 10.38
N LEU A 42 -1.54 -0.46 10.28
CA LEU A 42 -2.16 0.27 9.20
C LEU A 42 -1.57 -0.09 7.83
N SER A 43 -2.43 -0.12 6.83
CA SER A 43 -2.02 -0.30 5.44
C SER A 43 -1.46 1.00 4.88
N ASP A 44 -0.41 0.89 4.08
CA ASP A 44 0.21 2.01 3.40
C ASP A 44 0.45 1.63 1.94
N PHE A 45 0.06 2.49 1.03
CA PHE A 45 0.22 2.25 -0.40
C PHE A 45 1.18 3.27 -0.98
N LYS A 46 2.16 2.79 -1.72
CA LYS A 46 3.17 3.64 -2.36
C LYS A 46 3.43 3.17 -3.78
N LEU A 47 3.81 4.10 -4.64
CA LEU A 47 4.33 3.75 -5.96
C LEU A 47 5.75 3.23 -5.83
N SER A 48 6.20 2.50 -6.84
CA SER A 48 7.59 2.02 -6.90
C SER A 48 8.60 3.17 -6.86
N THR A 49 8.17 4.37 -7.22
CA THR A 49 9.00 5.59 -7.14
C THR A 49 9.09 6.16 -5.72
N GLY A 50 8.29 5.66 -4.79
CA GLY A 50 8.27 6.12 -3.41
C GLY A 50 7.15 7.09 -3.06
N GLU A 51 6.35 7.50 -4.03
CA GLU A 51 5.24 8.42 -3.80
C GLU A 51 4.10 7.73 -3.07
N SER A 52 3.50 8.43 -2.10
CA SER A 52 2.36 7.91 -1.36
C SER A 52 1.10 7.91 -2.22
N VAL A 53 0.26 6.90 -2.00
CA VAL A 53 -0.99 6.72 -2.73
C VAL A 53 -2.11 6.54 -1.71
N ASN A 54 -3.24 7.21 -1.91
CA ASN A 54 -4.42 7.02 -1.08
C ASN A 54 -5.30 5.92 -1.65
N ARG A 55 -5.73 5.01 -0.79
CA ARG A 55 -6.69 3.98 -1.18
C ARG A 55 -8.10 4.55 -1.06
N ILE A 56 -8.85 4.49 -2.17
CA ILE A 56 -10.26 4.92 -2.20
C ILE A 56 -11.17 3.71 -2.01
N SER A 57 -10.87 2.62 -2.73
CA SER A 57 -11.61 1.36 -2.64
C SER A 57 -10.66 0.21 -2.92
N ASP A 58 -11.18 -1.01 -3.02
CA ASP A 58 -10.36 -2.19 -3.29
C ASP A 58 -9.66 -2.11 -4.64
N THR A 59 -10.20 -1.33 -5.58
CA THR A 59 -9.67 -1.23 -6.93
C THR A 59 -9.26 0.17 -7.32
N GLU A 60 -9.58 1.18 -6.50
CA GLU A 60 -9.31 2.58 -6.82
C GLU A 60 -8.32 3.18 -5.85
N PHE A 61 -7.36 3.91 -6.40
CA PHE A 61 -6.33 4.61 -5.63
C PHE A 61 -6.15 6.00 -6.21
N GLU A 62 -5.66 6.92 -5.41
CA GLU A 62 -5.42 8.30 -5.83
C GLU A 62 -4.01 8.72 -5.49
N LEU A 63 -3.32 9.27 -6.48
CA LEU A 63 -2.03 9.91 -6.27
C LEU A 63 -2.24 11.29 -5.67
N LEU A 64 -1.32 11.72 -4.82
CA LEU A 64 -1.41 13.02 -4.18
C LEU A 64 -0.87 14.16 -5.04
N ARG A 65 0.17 13.89 -5.82
CA ARG A 65 0.83 14.90 -6.68
C ARG A 65 1.36 14.27 -7.94
N PRO A 66 0.79 14.55 -9.11
CA PRO A 66 -0.49 15.26 -9.31
C PRO A 66 -1.66 14.40 -8.83
N GLN A 67 -2.79 15.04 -8.59
CA GLN A 67 -3.99 14.33 -8.14
C GLN A 67 -4.58 13.53 -9.29
N ILE A 68 -4.21 12.28 -9.37
CA ILE A 68 -4.61 11.38 -10.45
C ILE A 68 -5.21 10.13 -9.83
N ARG A 69 -6.37 9.73 -10.33
CA ARG A 69 -6.99 8.49 -9.89
C ARG A 69 -6.49 7.34 -10.75
N ILE A 70 -6.07 6.27 -10.09
CA ILE A 70 -5.60 5.07 -10.76
C ILE A 70 -6.43 3.87 -10.33
N PHE A 71 -6.52 2.88 -11.20
CA PHE A 71 -7.35 1.71 -10.99
C PHE A 71 -6.50 0.45 -11.05
N ARG A 72 -6.74 -0.43 -10.11
CA ARG A 72 -6.07 -1.72 -10.07
C ARG A 72 -6.54 -2.60 -11.21
N LYS A 73 -5.61 -3.22 -11.87
CA LYS A 73 -5.91 -4.24 -12.87
C LYS A 73 -6.26 -5.58 -12.24
#